data_b8f61716a9c25a9e118e626a84ff117b
#
_entry.id   b8f61716a9c25a9e118e626a84ff117b
#
_cell.length_a   1.000
_cell.length_b   1.000
_cell.length_c   1.000
_cell.angle_alpha   90.00
_cell.angle_beta   90.00
_cell.angle_gamma   90.00
#
_symmetry.space_group_name_H-M   'P 1'
#
loop_
_entity.id
_entity.type
_entity.pdbx_description
1 polymer ?
#
loop_
_entity_poly.entity_id
_entity_poly.type
_entity_poly.pdbx_seq_one_letter_code
_entity_poly.pdbx_strand_id
1 'polypeptide(L)'
;MLEPMSEGLQLHRTTLDNGMRVVVNPDATSPGVAVNIWYQVGSADEEVGRFGFAHLFEHLMFSGTTSGIASSEHLATVESVGGSANASTSFDRTNYYETVPAGALELALWLEAERLAHLAVTEENLATQREVVKEEKRQRYDNTPYGDLLDLLLDGRFGETHPYGHPTIGSVPDLDAACLDDVTAFHSTWYRPDNAVLVISGCVEADEGLVLAEKYLGAAPTATGDLPTRIQGPV
;
A
#
# COMPACT_ATOMS: atom_id res chain seq x y z
N MET A 1 24.37 18.25 -10.96
CA MET A 1 23.71 17.33 -11.88
C MET A 1 24.14 15.95 -11.41
N LEU A 2 23.27 15.24 -10.68
CA LEU A 2 23.57 13.86 -10.28
C LEU A 2 23.33 12.98 -11.51
N GLU A 3 24.33 12.30 -11.97
CA GLU A 3 24.16 11.30 -13.02
C GLU A 3 23.18 10.22 -12.54
N PRO A 4 22.30 9.70 -13.40
CA PRO A 4 21.39 8.65 -12.99
C PRO A 4 22.19 7.42 -12.56
N MET A 5 21.94 6.92 -11.34
CA MET A 5 22.51 5.69 -10.78
C MET A 5 22.01 4.42 -11.49
N SER A 6 21.92 4.44 -12.82
CA SER A 6 21.39 3.33 -13.63
C SER A 6 22.44 2.55 -14.40
N GLU A 7 23.72 2.76 -14.15
CA GLU A 7 24.77 1.89 -14.69
C GLU A 7 24.68 0.52 -13.99
N GLY A 8 24.07 -0.45 -14.67
CA GLY A 8 23.92 -1.85 -14.22
C GLY A 8 22.48 -2.34 -14.02
N LEU A 9 21.47 -1.47 -13.89
CA LEU A 9 20.08 -1.89 -13.76
C LEU A 9 19.39 -1.99 -15.13
N GLN A 10 18.96 -3.18 -15.51
CA GLN A 10 18.17 -3.40 -16.73
C GLN A 10 16.68 -3.39 -16.39
N LEU A 11 16.08 -2.21 -16.31
CA LEU A 11 14.66 -2.05 -15.97
C LEU A 11 13.79 -2.23 -17.22
N HIS A 12 12.92 -3.23 -17.18
CA HIS A 12 11.87 -3.47 -18.18
C HIS A 12 10.56 -2.86 -17.69
N ARG A 13 9.89 -2.07 -18.52
CA ARG A 13 8.70 -1.31 -18.13
C ARG A 13 7.58 -1.50 -19.13
N THR A 14 6.36 -1.63 -18.60
CA THR A 14 5.13 -1.61 -19.41
C THR A 14 4.01 -0.92 -18.61
N THR A 15 2.92 -0.65 -19.31
CA THR A 15 1.66 -0.24 -18.69
C THR A 15 0.59 -1.21 -19.18
N LEU A 16 -0.12 -1.83 -18.24
CA LEU A 16 -1.21 -2.75 -18.53
C LEU A 16 -2.43 -1.98 -19.07
N ASP A 17 -3.37 -2.66 -19.72
CA ASP A 17 -4.57 -2.04 -20.29
C ASP A 17 -5.46 -1.34 -19.24
N ASN A 18 -5.41 -1.80 -17.98
CA ASN A 18 -6.10 -1.17 -16.85
C ASN A 18 -5.37 0.05 -16.25
N GLY A 19 -4.23 0.45 -16.82
CA GLY A 19 -3.45 1.61 -16.41
C GLY A 19 -2.34 1.32 -15.38
N MET A 20 -2.22 0.10 -14.85
CA MET A 20 -1.16 -0.25 -13.91
C MET A 20 0.21 -0.20 -14.57
N ARG A 21 1.14 0.51 -13.99
CA ARG A 21 2.54 0.55 -14.42
C ARG A 21 3.28 -0.64 -13.83
N VAL A 22 4.03 -1.36 -14.65
CA VAL A 22 4.82 -2.52 -14.25
C VAL A 22 6.29 -2.27 -14.53
N VAL A 23 7.14 -2.58 -13.56
CA VAL A 23 8.60 -2.52 -13.67
C VAL A 23 9.17 -3.87 -13.26
N VAL A 24 9.93 -4.51 -14.15
CA VAL A 24 10.69 -5.73 -13.84
C VAL A 24 12.18 -5.42 -13.84
N ASN A 25 12.86 -5.82 -12.78
CA ASN A 25 14.30 -5.70 -12.59
C ASN A 25 14.91 -7.08 -12.38
N PRO A 26 15.32 -7.78 -13.43
CA PRO A 26 15.97 -9.09 -13.32
C PRO A 26 17.30 -9.01 -12.57
N ASP A 27 17.49 -9.93 -11.63
CA ASP A 27 18.77 -10.14 -10.93
C ASP A 27 18.98 -11.63 -10.66
N ALA A 28 19.65 -12.30 -11.58
CA ALA A 28 19.96 -13.73 -11.48
C ALA A 28 20.91 -14.08 -10.30
N THR A 29 21.49 -13.11 -9.63
CA THR A 29 22.34 -13.33 -8.43
C THR A 29 21.51 -13.40 -7.15
N SER A 30 20.27 -12.94 -7.17
CA SER A 30 19.35 -13.02 -6.04
C SER A 30 18.79 -14.44 -5.87
N PRO A 31 18.70 -14.99 -4.64
CA PRO A 31 18.08 -16.29 -4.40
C PRO A 31 16.55 -16.27 -4.43
N GLY A 32 15.95 -15.10 -4.43
CA GLY A 32 14.51 -14.89 -4.38
C GLY A 32 14.06 -13.73 -5.25
N VAL A 33 12.76 -13.47 -5.20
CA VAL A 33 12.12 -12.37 -5.91
C VAL A 33 11.31 -11.52 -4.92
N ALA A 34 11.38 -10.21 -5.10
CA ALA A 34 10.55 -9.24 -4.39
C ALA A 34 9.44 -8.75 -5.31
N VAL A 35 8.22 -8.74 -4.79
CA VAL A 35 7.04 -8.11 -5.39
C VAL A 35 6.68 -6.91 -4.53
N ASN A 36 6.50 -5.74 -5.12
CA ASN A 36 6.15 -4.53 -4.39
C ASN A 36 5.12 -3.73 -5.20
N ILE A 37 3.94 -3.52 -4.62
CA ILE A 37 2.92 -2.62 -5.18
C ILE A 37 2.92 -1.31 -4.40
N TRP A 38 3.13 -0.21 -5.12
CA TRP A 38 3.07 1.15 -4.62
C TRP A 38 1.78 1.81 -5.08
N TYR A 39 0.97 2.25 -4.12
CA TYR A 39 -0.15 3.14 -4.39
C TYR A 39 0.25 4.57 -4.10
N GLN A 40 -0.07 5.48 -5.01
CA GLN A 40 0.19 6.91 -4.83
C GLN A 40 -0.91 7.53 -3.97
N VAL A 41 -0.97 7.11 -2.72
CA VAL A 41 -1.86 7.58 -1.68
C VAL A 41 -1.19 7.44 -0.32
N GLY A 42 -1.27 8.45 0.51
CA GLY A 42 -0.73 8.47 1.86
C GLY A 42 -1.52 9.43 2.74
N SER A 43 -1.00 9.76 3.92
CA SER A 43 -1.73 10.62 4.85
C SER A 43 -1.93 12.05 4.33
N ALA A 44 -1.12 12.51 3.37
CA ALA A 44 -1.33 13.82 2.74
C ALA A 44 -2.58 13.89 1.83
N ASP A 45 -3.19 12.76 1.51
CA ASP A 45 -4.39 12.67 0.69
C ASP A 45 -5.67 12.54 1.53
N GLU A 46 -5.54 12.61 2.85
CA GLU A 46 -6.64 12.54 3.81
C GLU A 46 -7.35 13.89 3.95
N GLU A 47 -8.66 13.85 4.10
CA GLU A 47 -9.45 15.05 4.37
C GLU A 47 -9.45 15.35 5.87
N VAL A 48 -9.63 16.62 6.24
CA VAL A 48 -9.82 17.04 7.63
C VAL A 48 -11.00 16.28 8.25
N GLY A 49 -10.80 15.69 9.42
CA GLY A 49 -11.76 14.83 10.09
C GLY A 49 -11.68 13.35 9.67
N ARG A 50 -10.65 12.98 8.89
CA ARG A 50 -10.40 11.60 8.42
C ARG A 50 -8.93 11.20 8.53
N PHE A 51 -8.21 11.80 9.47
CA PHE A 51 -6.78 11.56 9.65
C PHE A 51 -6.51 10.16 10.19
N GLY A 52 -5.65 9.43 9.50
CA GLY A 52 -5.28 8.04 9.79
C GLY A 52 -5.88 7.02 8.83
N PHE A 53 -6.66 7.43 7.83
CA PHE A 53 -7.31 6.52 6.88
C PHE A 53 -6.30 5.76 6.02
N ALA A 54 -5.25 6.42 5.53
CA ALA A 54 -4.23 5.75 4.73
C ALA A 54 -3.53 4.63 5.52
N HIS A 55 -3.22 4.87 6.79
CA HIS A 55 -2.64 3.86 7.66
C HIS A 55 -3.65 2.77 8.07
N LEU A 56 -4.91 3.14 8.35
CA LEU A 56 -5.97 2.17 8.58
C LEU A 56 -6.14 1.24 7.38
N PHE A 57 -6.02 1.77 6.15
CA PHE A 57 -6.05 0.95 4.93
C PHE A 57 -4.86 0.03 4.80
N GLU A 58 -3.67 0.42 5.24
CA GLU A 58 -2.53 -0.50 5.31
C GLU A 58 -2.90 -1.78 6.05
N HIS A 59 -3.60 -1.67 7.18
CA HIS A 59 -4.10 -2.80 7.96
C HIS A 59 -5.26 -3.53 7.27
N LEU A 60 -6.24 -2.80 6.75
CA LEU A 60 -7.43 -3.38 6.11
C LEU A 60 -7.09 -4.23 4.89
N MET A 61 -6.04 -3.92 4.16
CA MET A 61 -5.58 -4.70 3.01
C MET A 61 -5.14 -6.14 3.36
N PHE A 62 -4.96 -6.45 4.63
CA PHE A 62 -4.70 -7.80 5.13
C PHE A 62 -5.91 -8.48 5.78
N SER A 63 -7.09 -7.85 5.72
CA SER A 63 -8.31 -8.34 6.38
C SER A 63 -9.03 -9.46 5.63
N GLY A 64 -8.48 -9.90 4.48
CA GLY A 64 -9.04 -10.98 3.67
C GLY A 64 -9.80 -10.49 2.44
N THR A 65 -10.35 -11.42 1.67
CA THR A 65 -11.01 -11.15 0.40
C THR A 65 -12.40 -11.76 0.33
N THR A 66 -13.24 -11.19 -0.52
CA THR A 66 -14.59 -11.73 -0.81
C THR A 66 -14.52 -13.03 -1.64
N SER A 67 -13.40 -13.34 -2.24
CA SER A 67 -13.12 -14.56 -2.99
C SER A 67 -12.75 -15.76 -2.11
N GLY A 68 -12.49 -15.55 -0.79
CA GLY A 68 -12.33 -16.62 0.18
C GLY A 68 -10.99 -16.69 0.92
N ILE A 69 -10.07 -15.74 0.70
CA ILE A 69 -8.85 -15.61 1.54
C ILE A 69 -9.28 -15.02 2.87
N ALA A 70 -9.02 -15.72 3.96
CA ALA A 70 -9.37 -15.25 5.30
C ALA A 70 -8.43 -14.13 5.79
N SER A 71 -8.87 -13.42 6.83
CA SER A 71 -8.02 -12.42 7.50
C SER A 71 -6.71 -13.04 7.97
N SER A 72 -5.60 -12.38 7.70
CA SER A 72 -4.21 -12.81 7.96
C SER A 72 -3.74 -14.03 7.14
N GLU A 73 -4.57 -14.65 6.32
CA GLU A 73 -4.19 -15.82 5.50
C GLU A 73 -3.19 -15.43 4.40
N HIS A 74 -3.27 -14.21 3.88
CA HIS A 74 -2.28 -13.68 2.94
C HIS A 74 -0.86 -13.80 3.51
N LEU A 75 -0.62 -13.26 4.70
CA LEU A 75 0.68 -13.31 5.37
C LEU A 75 1.11 -14.76 5.66
N ALA A 76 0.20 -15.57 6.20
CA ALA A 76 0.47 -16.96 6.50
C ALA A 76 0.82 -17.78 5.24
N THR A 77 0.19 -17.47 4.11
CA THR A 77 0.46 -18.14 2.83
C THR A 77 1.87 -17.79 2.32
N VAL A 78 2.26 -16.51 2.36
CA VAL A 78 3.61 -16.07 2.00
C VAL A 78 4.65 -16.71 2.92
N GLU A 79 4.43 -16.74 4.23
CA GLU A 79 5.32 -17.38 5.20
C GLU A 79 5.44 -18.89 4.97
N SER A 80 4.34 -19.58 4.57
CA SER A 80 4.32 -21.02 4.35
C SER A 80 5.26 -21.47 3.24
N VAL A 81 5.56 -20.61 2.28
CA VAL A 81 6.52 -20.87 1.19
C VAL A 81 7.93 -20.36 1.49
N GLY A 82 8.18 -19.90 2.72
CA GLY A 82 9.47 -19.36 3.15
C GLY A 82 9.69 -17.89 2.76
N GLY A 83 8.62 -17.18 2.45
CA GLY A 83 8.64 -15.74 2.16
C GLY A 83 8.39 -14.88 3.40
N SER A 84 8.38 -13.59 3.18
CA SER A 84 7.97 -12.58 4.16
C SER A 84 7.21 -11.47 3.45
N ALA A 85 6.21 -10.89 4.09
CA ALA A 85 5.44 -9.78 3.58
C ALA A 85 5.29 -8.68 4.63
N ASN A 86 5.18 -7.44 4.18
CA ASN A 86 4.94 -6.29 5.04
C ASN A 86 4.33 -5.14 4.22
N ALA A 87 3.99 -4.06 4.89
CA ALA A 87 3.51 -2.84 4.27
C ALA A 87 4.09 -1.61 4.97
N SER A 88 3.96 -0.45 4.37
CA SER A 88 4.26 0.81 5.02
C SER A 88 3.48 1.97 4.41
N THR A 89 3.08 2.92 5.25
CA THR A 89 2.41 4.16 4.85
C THR A 89 3.28 5.36 5.19
N SER A 90 3.31 6.34 4.31
CA SER A 90 3.93 7.64 4.53
C SER A 90 2.98 8.75 4.09
N PHE A 91 3.46 10.00 4.04
CA PHE A 91 2.63 11.12 3.60
C PHE A 91 2.12 10.97 2.17
N ASP A 92 2.94 10.45 1.25
CA ASP A 92 2.66 10.48 -0.18
C ASP A 92 2.41 9.11 -0.81
N ARG A 93 2.59 8.04 -0.06
CA ARG A 93 2.50 6.68 -0.60
C ARG A 93 2.13 5.65 0.45
N THR A 94 1.48 4.58 0.00
CA THR A 94 1.34 3.32 0.73
C THR A 94 1.85 2.19 -0.15
N ASN A 95 2.70 1.32 0.37
CA ASN A 95 3.20 0.18 -0.39
C ASN A 95 3.09 -1.12 0.38
N TYR A 96 2.88 -2.18 -0.37
CA TYR A 96 2.81 -3.56 0.09
C TYR A 96 3.91 -4.33 -0.61
N TYR A 97 4.70 -5.06 0.14
CA TYR A 97 5.85 -5.77 -0.42
C TYR A 97 6.04 -7.14 0.20
N GLU A 98 6.45 -8.06 -0.64
CA GLU A 98 6.74 -9.44 -0.28
C GLU A 98 8.05 -9.87 -0.91
N THR A 99 8.76 -10.74 -0.19
CA THR A 99 9.94 -11.42 -0.71
C THR A 99 9.69 -12.91 -0.59
N VAL A 100 9.78 -13.61 -1.71
CA VAL A 100 9.51 -15.04 -1.79
C VAL A 100 10.64 -15.76 -2.54
N PRO A 101 10.81 -17.08 -2.37
CA PRO A 101 11.63 -17.88 -3.27
C PRO A 101 11.17 -17.71 -4.73
N ALA A 102 12.08 -17.76 -5.70
CA ALA A 102 11.75 -17.52 -7.12
C ALA A 102 10.58 -18.35 -7.64
N GLY A 103 10.49 -19.63 -7.25
CA GLY A 103 9.37 -20.50 -7.63
C GLY A 103 8.01 -20.14 -7.04
N ALA A 104 7.93 -19.15 -6.15
CA ALA A 104 6.68 -18.66 -5.55
C ALA A 104 6.23 -17.29 -6.08
N LEU A 105 6.88 -16.75 -7.11
CA LEU A 105 6.50 -15.46 -7.71
C LEU A 105 5.03 -15.45 -8.16
N GLU A 106 4.59 -16.50 -8.80
CA GLU A 106 3.21 -16.60 -9.29
C GLU A 106 2.18 -16.56 -8.15
N LEU A 107 2.49 -17.20 -7.01
CA LEU A 107 1.67 -17.14 -5.80
C LEU A 107 1.60 -15.71 -5.25
N ALA A 108 2.72 -15.02 -5.15
CA ALA A 108 2.77 -13.64 -4.66
C ALA A 108 1.91 -12.70 -5.54
N LEU A 109 2.06 -12.78 -6.86
CA LEU A 109 1.26 -11.98 -7.80
C LEU A 109 -0.23 -12.32 -7.74
N TRP A 110 -0.58 -13.58 -7.52
CA TRP A 110 -1.97 -13.98 -7.33
C TRP A 110 -2.55 -13.37 -6.05
N LEU A 111 -1.82 -13.43 -4.93
CA LEU A 111 -2.26 -12.83 -3.66
C LEU A 111 -2.46 -11.32 -3.78
N GLU A 112 -1.56 -10.62 -4.48
CA GLU A 112 -1.69 -9.19 -4.75
C GLU A 112 -2.92 -8.87 -5.61
N ALA A 113 -3.18 -9.68 -6.64
CA ALA A 113 -4.36 -9.54 -7.49
C ALA A 113 -5.67 -9.76 -6.72
N GLU A 114 -5.69 -10.77 -5.83
CA GLU A 114 -6.85 -11.07 -4.99
C GLU A 114 -7.21 -9.89 -4.08
N ARG A 115 -6.24 -9.31 -3.39
CA ARG A 115 -6.54 -8.16 -2.52
C ARG A 115 -6.85 -6.88 -3.28
N LEU A 116 -6.29 -6.69 -4.48
CA LEU A 116 -6.62 -5.54 -5.31
C LEU A 116 -8.05 -5.60 -5.84
N ALA A 117 -8.52 -6.79 -6.28
CA ALA A 117 -9.81 -6.96 -6.93
C ALA A 117 -10.95 -7.34 -5.96
N HIS A 118 -10.62 -7.97 -4.86
CA HIS A 118 -11.61 -8.65 -4.00
C HIS A 118 -11.48 -8.33 -2.51
N LEU A 119 -10.86 -7.22 -2.14
CA LEU A 119 -10.72 -6.85 -0.72
C LEU A 119 -12.07 -6.87 0.01
N ALA A 120 -12.12 -7.55 1.16
CA ALA A 120 -13.30 -7.62 2.00
C ALA A 120 -13.30 -6.47 3.03
N VAL A 121 -13.88 -5.33 2.68
CA VAL A 121 -14.11 -4.23 3.61
C VAL A 121 -15.48 -4.41 4.27
N THR A 122 -15.49 -4.84 5.54
CA THR A 122 -16.70 -5.10 6.33
C THR A 122 -16.70 -4.29 7.62
N GLU A 123 -17.87 -4.11 8.24
CA GLU A 123 -17.99 -3.46 9.56
C GLU A 123 -17.13 -4.17 10.62
N GLU A 124 -17.07 -5.49 10.58
CA GLU A 124 -16.28 -6.29 11.52
C GLU A 124 -14.78 -6.06 11.34
N ASN A 125 -14.31 -6.09 10.07
CA ASN A 125 -12.90 -5.82 9.75
C ASN A 125 -12.52 -4.39 10.12
N LEU A 126 -13.38 -3.43 9.79
CA LEU A 126 -13.17 -2.02 10.14
C LEU A 126 -13.09 -1.82 11.66
N ALA A 127 -14.02 -2.38 12.42
CA ALA A 127 -14.02 -2.27 13.87
C ALA A 127 -12.76 -2.89 14.48
N THR A 128 -12.35 -4.06 13.99
CA THR A 128 -11.15 -4.75 14.45
C THR A 128 -9.87 -3.94 14.17
N GLN A 129 -9.68 -3.51 12.93
CA GLN A 129 -8.47 -2.78 12.53
C GLN A 129 -8.39 -1.39 13.16
N ARG A 130 -9.52 -0.73 13.38
CA ARG A 130 -9.58 0.52 14.15
C ARG A 130 -8.98 0.37 15.55
N GLU A 131 -9.37 -0.67 16.28
CA GLU A 131 -8.82 -0.91 17.62
C GLU A 131 -7.33 -1.26 17.59
N VAL A 132 -6.87 -2.00 16.56
CA VAL A 132 -5.44 -2.31 16.36
C VAL A 132 -4.64 -1.01 16.15
N VAL A 133 -5.08 -0.14 15.24
CA VAL A 133 -4.40 1.15 14.95
C VAL A 133 -4.40 2.06 16.18
N LYS A 134 -5.51 2.12 16.93
CA LYS A 134 -5.58 2.90 18.20
C LYS A 134 -4.62 2.37 19.24
N GLU A 135 -4.48 1.04 19.34
CA GLU A 135 -3.51 0.44 20.27
C GLU A 135 -2.07 0.72 19.84
N GLU A 136 -1.79 0.64 18.52
CA GLU A 136 -0.49 1.00 17.98
C GLU A 136 -0.13 2.47 18.30
N LYS A 137 -1.09 3.39 18.13
CA LYS A 137 -0.91 4.80 18.48
C LYS A 137 -0.55 4.95 19.97
N ARG A 138 -1.27 4.26 20.86
CA ARG A 138 -0.96 4.28 22.29
C ARG A 138 0.47 3.79 22.58
N GLN A 139 0.87 2.69 21.97
CA GLN A 139 2.17 2.07 22.22
C GLN A 139 3.33 2.89 21.64
N ARG A 140 3.21 3.41 20.42
CA ARG A 140 4.30 4.08 19.74
C ARG A 140 4.40 5.57 20.04
N TYR A 141 3.28 6.21 20.40
CA TYR A 141 3.19 7.67 20.60
C TYR A 141 2.79 8.01 22.03
N ASP A 142 1.56 7.68 22.45
CA ASP A 142 1.01 8.21 23.69
C ASP A 142 1.76 7.74 24.96
N ASN A 143 2.26 6.50 24.98
CA ASN A 143 3.02 5.90 26.08
C ASN A 143 4.55 6.06 25.94
N THR A 144 5.02 6.76 24.91
CA THR A 144 6.44 6.93 24.62
C THR A 144 6.91 8.34 25.03
N PRO A 145 8.02 8.49 25.76
CA PRO A 145 8.56 9.82 26.03
C PRO A 145 8.79 10.61 24.75
N TYR A 146 8.29 11.83 24.68
CA TYR A 146 8.31 12.69 23.48
C TYR A 146 7.57 12.13 22.26
N GLY A 147 6.60 11.23 22.48
CA GLY A 147 5.86 10.60 21.39
C GLY A 147 4.99 11.57 20.57
N ASP A 148 4.63 12.71 21.15
CA ASP A 148 3.90 13.82 20.50
C ASP A 148 4.80 14.81 19.74
N LEU A 149 6.13 14.64 19.79
CA LEU A 149 7.06 15.58 19.17
C LEU A 149 6.83 15.76 17.67
N LEU A 150 6.59 14.65 16.95
CA LEU A 150 6.33 14.71 15.52
C LEU A 150 5.05 15.49 15.22
N ASP A 151 3.98 15.26 15.94
CA ASP A 151 2.69 15.95 15.83
C ASP A 151 2.88 17.45 16.00
N LEU A 152 3.54 17.87 17.08
CA LEU A 152 3.83 19.28 17.37
C LEU A 152 4.70 19.95 16.28
N LEU A 153 5.66 19.21 15.73
CA LEU A 153 6.52 19.72 14.65
C LEU A 153 5.76 19.88 13.33
N LEU A 154 4.90 18.94 12.99
CA LEU A 154 4.09 18.97 11.76
C LEU A 154 3.05 20.09 11.84
N ASP A 155 2.29 20.16 12.92
CA ASP A 155 1.31 21.23 13.15
C ASP A 155 2.00 22.60 13.19
N GLY A 156 3.06 22.73 13.94
CA GLY A 156 3.81 23.99 14.05
C GLY A 156 4.46 24.45 12.74
N ARG A 157 4.79 23.53 11.83
CA ARG A 157 5.40 23.84 10.53
C ARG A 157 4.38 24.09 9.43
N PHE A 158 3.31 23.32 9.39
CA PHE A 158 2.35 23.28 8.29
C PHE A 158 0.95 23.76 8.69
N GLY A 159 0.55 23.62 9.96
CA GLY A 159 -0.79 23.87 10.46
C GLY A 159 -1.75 22.69 10.23
N GLU A 160 -2.75 22.58 11.09
CA GLU A 160 -3.68 21.42 11.16
C GLU A 160 -4.40 21.10 9.84
N THR A 161 -4.64 22.08 8.99
CA THR A 161 -5.39 21.88 7.73
C THR A 161 -4.51 21.58 6.53
N HIS A 162 -3.18 21.60 6.70
CA HIS A 162 -2.27 21.28 5.62
C HIS A 162 -2.10 19.77 5.46
N PRO A 163 -2.00 19.22 4.24
CA PRO A 163 -1.80 17.79 4.00
C PRO A 163 -0.66 17.12 4.80
N TYR A 164 0.39 17.87 5.08
CA TYR A 164 1.52 17.40 5.92
C TYR A 164 1.43 17.87 7.37
N GLY A 165 0.30 18.42 7.81
CA GLY A 165 0.13 18.98 9.15
C GLY A 165 -0.19 17.95 10.25
N HIS A 166 -0.33 16.69 9.90
CA HIS A 166 -0.70 15.61 10.84
C HIS A 166 0.17 14.36 10.60
N PRO A 167 0.37 13.51 11.62
CA PRO A 167 1.12 12.27 11.48
C PRO A 167 0.31 11.20 10.77
N THR A 168 0.99 10.27 10.12
CA THR A 168 0.40 9.16 9.37
C THR A 168 -0.50 8.25 10.23
N ILE A 169 -0.21 8.12 11.52
CA ILE A 169 -1.03 7.33 12.46
C ILE A 169 -2.43 7.92 12.66
N GLY A 170 -2.62 9.19 12.36
CA GLY A 170 -3.88 9.91 12.47
C GLY A 170 -4.31 10.26 13.89
N SER A 171 -5.60 10.55 14.03
CA SER A 171 -6.23 10.94 15.29
C SER A 171 -7.24 9.90 15.76
N VAL A 172 -7.31 9.65 17.09
CA VAL A 172 -8.30 8.73 17.65
C VAL A 172 -9.74 9.20 17.39
N PRO A 173 -10.10 10.50 17.53
CA PRO A 173 -11.43 10.96 17.17
C PRO A 173 -11.85 10.67 15.74
N ASP A 174 -10.94 10.84 14.76
CA ASP A 174 -11.24 10.61 13.36
C ASP A 174 -11.37 9.11 13.05
N LEU A 175 -10.52 8.28 13.65
CA LEU A 175 -10.62 6.83 13.55
C LEU A 175 -11.94 6.32 14.16
N ASP A 176 -12.38 6.87 15.29
CA ASP A 176 -13.65 6.49 15.92
C ASP A 176 -14.88 6.94 15.09
N ALA A 177 -14.78 8.05 14.38
CA ALA A 177 -15.82 8.56 13.51
C ALA A 177 -15.90 7.84 12.16
N ALA A 178 -14.84 7.10 11.76
CA ALA A 178 -14.78 6.41 10.48
C ALA A 178 -15.92 5.40 10.33
N CYS A 179 -16.68 5.49 9.24
CA CYS A 179 -17.71 4.53 8.88
C CYS A 179 -17.36 3.74 7.62
N LEU A 180 -18.09 2.67 7.36
CA LEU A 180 -17.84 1.79 6.22
C LEU A 180 -17.93 2.53 4.88
N ASP A 181 -18.86 3.47 4.74
CA ASP A 181 -19.02 4.26 3.51
C ASP A 181 -17.81 5.13 3.23
N ASP A 182 -17.25 5.78 4.26
CA ASP A 182 -16.06 6.62 4.15
C ASP A 182 -14.84 5.80 3.72
N VAL A 183 -14.66 4.64 4.35
CA VAL A 183 -13.56 3.72 4.09
C VAL A 183 -13.68 3.14 2.68
N THR A 184 -14.89 2.75 2.25
CA THR A 184 -15.14 2.25 0.91
C THR A 184 -14.90 3.33 -0.16
N ALA A 185 -15.30 4.57 0.11
CA ALA A 185 -15.04 5.71 -0.78
C ALA A 185 -13.54 5.98 -0.93
N PHE A 186 -12.79 5.96 0.18
CA PHE A 186 -11.33 6.13 0.16
C PHE A 186 -10.65 5.02 -0.65
N HIS A 187 -11.03 3.76 -0.44
CA HIS A 187 -10.51 2.62 -1.21
C HIS A 187 -10.77 2.79 -2.71
N SER A 188 -12.02 3.00 -3.09
CA SER A 188 -12.40 3.10 -4.50
C SER A 188 -11.75 4.29 -5.23
N THR A 189 -11.40 5.34 -4.48
CA THR A 189 -10.73 6.52 -5.02
C THR A 189 -9.25 6.27 -5.28
N TRP A 190 -8.56 5.61 -4.37
CA TRP A 190 -7.11 5.60 -4.34
C TRP A 190 -6.46 4.25 -4.67
N TYR A 191 -7.10 3.11 -4.28
CA TYR A 191 -6.58 1.76 -4.49
C TYR A 191 -7.03 1.19 -5.83
N ARG A 192 -6.48 1.74 -6.89
CA ARG A 192 -6.86 1.43 -8.27
C ARG A 192 -5.61 1.20 -9.12
N PRO A 193 -5.72 0.37 -10.20
CA PRO A 193 -4.58 0.01 -11.02
C PRO A 193 -3.81 1.21 -11.58
N ASP A 194 -4.49 2.21 -12.11
CA ASP A 194 -3.88 3.40 -12.72
C ASP A 194 -3.22 4.37 -11.70
N ASN A 195 -3.47 4.15 -10.40
CA ASN A 195 -2.77 4.83 -9.30
C ASN A 195 -1.65 3.97 -8.68
N ALA A 196 -1.32 2.83 -9.30
CA ALA A 196 -0.37 1.87 -8.77
C ALA A 196 0.86 1.68 -9.65
N VAL A 197 1.95 1.24 -9.02
CA VAL A 197 3.14 0.72 -9.70
C VAL A 197 3.48 -0.62 -9.09
N LEU A 198 3.48 -1.66 -9.91
CA LEU A 198 4.02 -2.97 -9.56
C LEU A 198 5.51 -3.01 -9.88
N VAL A 199 6.32 -3.41 -8.92
CA VAL A 199 7.76 -3.68 -9.11
C VAL A 199 8.04 -5.14 -8.78
N ILE A 200 8.63 -5.86 -9.72
CA ILE A 200 9.12 -7.24 -9.55
C ILE A 200 10.65 -7.19 -9.68
N SER A 201 11.39 -7.61 -8.66
CA SER A 201 12.85 -7.53 -8.67
C SER A 201 13.49 -8.78 -8.08
N GLY A 202 14.50 -9.30 -8.72
CA GLY A 202 15.26 -10.47 -8.26
C GLY A 202 15.36 -11.58 -9.30
N CYS A 203 15.34 -12.83 -8.84
CA CYS A 203 15.48 -14.03 -9.69
C CYS A 203 14.23 -14.26 -10.54
N VAL A 204 14.10 -13.49 -11.59
CA VAL A 204 12.99 -13.55 -12.57
C VAL A 204 13.53 -13.08 -13.93
N GLU A 205 13.08 -13.72 -15.02
CA GLU A 205 13.30 -13.21 -16.38
C GLU A 205 12.33 -12.07 -16.68
N ALA A 206 12.78 -11.08 -17.43
CA ALA A 206 11.96 -9.88 -17.71
C ALA A 206 10.62 -10.23 -18.35
N ASP A 207 10.63 -11.03 -19.41
CA ASP A 207 9.42 -11.42 -20.13
C ASP A 207 8.47 -12.27 -19.26
N GLU A 208 9.02 -13.15 -18.41
CA GLU A 208 8.24 -13.93 -17.46
C GLU A 208 7.51 -13.02 -16.46
N GLY A 209 8.25 -12.06 -15.86
CA GLY A 209 7.67 -11.10 -14.91
C GLY A 209 6.56 -10.27 -15.54
N LEU A 210 6.74 -9.80 -16.78
CA LEU A 210 5.73 -9.03 -17.50
C LEU A 210 4.48 -9.87 -17.84
N VAL A 211 4.67 -11.11 -18.30
CA VAL A 211 3.56 -12.04 -18.63
C VAL A 211 2.76 -12.40 -17.37
N LEU A 212 3.43 -12.67 -16.25
CA LEU A 212 2.75 -12.96 -15.00
C LEU A 212 2.01 -11.75 -14.42
N ALA A 213 2.60 -10.55 -14.52
CA ALA A 213 1.93 -9.31 -14.13
C ALA A 213 0.64 -9.09 -14.92
N GLU A 214 0.69 -9.25 -16.26
CA GLU A 214 -0.50 -9.16 -17.11
C GLU A 214 -1.55 -10.22 -16.77
N LYS A 215 -1.12 -11.48 -16.57
CA LYS A 215 -2.02 -12.60 -16.25
C LYS A 215 -2.83 -12.36 -14.98
N TYR A 216 -2.19 -11.86 -13.92
CA TYR A 216 -2.83 -11.72 -12.61
C TYR A 216 -3.44 -10.34 -12.39
N LEU A 217 -2.73 -9.28 -12.70
CA LEU A 217 -3.13 -7.92 -12.37
C LEU A 217 -3.79 -7.19 -13.55
N GLY A 218 -3.60 -7.66 -14.78
CA GLY A 218 -4.26 -7.10 -15.98
C GLY A 218 -5.78 -7.26 -15.96
N ALA A 219 -6.29 -8.30 -15.26
CA ALA A 219 -7.73 -8.53 -15.11
C ALA A 219 -8.39 -7.65 -14.04
N ALA A 220 -7.63 -6.92 -13.22
CA ALA A 220 -8.19 -6.00 -12.24
C ALA A 220 -9.01 -4.90 -12.94
N PRO A 221 -10.20 -4.54 -12.39
CA PRO A 221 -11.09 -3.60 -13.05
C PRO A 221 -10.42 -2.26 -13.35
N THR A 222 -10.59 -1.77 -14.57
CA THR A 222 -10.18 -0.41 -14.94
C THR A 222 -10.98 0.59 -14.12
N ALA A 223 -10.29 1.54 -13.51
CA ALA A 223 -10.94 2.55 -12.69
C ALA A 223 -11.76 3.54 -13.54
N THR A 224 -12.81 4.08 -12.95
CA THR A 224 -13.66 5.10 -13.57
C THR A 224 -13.46 6.45 -12.90
N GLY A 225 -13.47 7.52 -13.69
CA GLY A 225 -13.26 8.89 -13.22
C GLY A 225 -11.78 9.23 -12.99
N ASP A 226 -11.52 10.51 -12.82
CA ASP A 226 -10.18 11.05 -12.61
C ASP A 226 -9.72 10.87 -11.15
N LEU A 227 -8.42 10.70 -10.97
CA LEU A 227 -7.81 10.79 -9.65
C LEU A 227 -7.94 12.22 -9.10
N PRO A 228 -8.16 12.40 -7.79
CA PRO A 228 -8.14 13.71 -7.18
C PRO A 228 -6.81 14.43 -7.43
N THR A 229 -6.88 15.74 -7.63
CA THR A 229 -5.65 16.56 -7.72
C THR A 229 -4.98 16.60 -6.37
N ARG A 230 -3.79 16.06 -6.29
CA ARG A 230 -2.99 16.10 -5.05
C ARG A 230 -2.43 17.49 -4.81
N ILE A 231 -2.51 17.94 -3.56
CA ILE A 231 -1.82 19.15 -3.14
C ILE A 231 -0.33 18.82 -3.09
N GLN A 232 0.43 19.38 -4.03
CA GLN A 232 1.89 19.31 -3.92
C GLN A 232 2.29 20.23 -2.78
N GLY A 233 2.85 19.66 -1.73
CA GLY A 233 3.37 20.43 -0.61
C GLY A 233 4.43 21.43 -1.08
N PRO A 234 4.67 22.49 -0.32
CA PRO A 234 5.79 23.38 -0.62
C PRO A 234 7.09 22.57 -0.57
N VAL A 235 7.81 22.59 -1.67
CA VAL A 235 9.16 22.06 -1.79
C VAL A 235 10.11 22.85 -0.90
#